data_09b5b6cfded5c5c02eb713406abb7f01
#
_entry.id   09b5b6cfded5c5c02eb713406abb7f01
#
_cell.length_a   1.000
_cell.length_b   1.000
_cell.length_c   1.000
_cell.angle_alpha   90.00
_cell.angle_beta   90.00
_cell.angle_gamma   90.00
#
_symmetry.space_group_name_H-M   'P 1'
#
loop_
_entity.id
_entity.type
_entity.pdbx_description
1 polymer ?
#
loop_
_entity_poly.entity_id
_entity_poly.type
_entity_poly.pdbx_seq_one_letter_code
_entity_poly.pdbx_strand_id
1 'polypeptide(L)'
;MSATPAATTADRDIVIDLRDVETRFGAHVVHQGLNLQVRRAEVFAIIGGSGSGKSTLLREMILLHRPDAGSIQVLGVDLLDLSPEAALDLRLRWGVLFQHGGLFGSLTVLENIGLPLREHTRLSSKLIDEMAAWKLDMTGLKPEVGAQYPAQLSGGMMKRASLARALALDPELLFLDEPTAGLDPESAAGVDELVLRLRDLFGLTIVMISHDLDLLWQVADRVAVLGEGRVQGVGSMAELADMDLPLIRPFFEGARGRAAQPQSFPPSQTKEPSSKPK
;
A
#
# COMPACT_ATOMS: atom_id res chain seq x y z
N MET A 1 -35.99 20.12 -5.82
CA MET A 1 -35.43 19.30 -4.72
C MET A 1 -35.10 17.94 -5.35
N SER A 2 -33.87 17.75 -5.75
CA SER A 2 -33.41 16.50 -6.37
C SER A 2 -32.92 15.59 -5.25
N ALA A 3 -33.55 14.44 -5.06
CA ALA A 3 -33.15 13.46 -4.07
C ALA A 3 -31.87 12.79 -4.52
N THR A 4 -30.79 12.94 -3.75
CA THR A 4 -29.57 12.18 -3.89
C THR A 4 -29.91 10.69 -3.70
N PRO A 5 -29.53 9.79 -4.63
CA PRO A 5 -29.80 8.37 -4.44
C PRO A 5 -29.06 7.85 -3.20
N ALA A 6 -29.75 7.07 -2.37
CA ALA A 6 -29.15 6.42 -1.21
C ALA A 6 -28.06 5.45 -1.69
N ALA A 7 -26.82 5.63 -1.20
CA ALA A 7 -25.71 4.74 -1.47
C ALA A 7 -26.08 3.29 -1.10
N THR A 8 -25.85 2.36 -2.01
CA THR A 8 -26.02 0.92 -1.75
C THR A 8 -25.00 0.46 -0.69
N THR A 9 -25.26 -0.65 -0.01
CA THR A 9 -24.35 -1.20 1.03
C THR A 9 -22.92 -1.42 0.52
N ALA A 10 -22.75 -1.72 -0.76
CA ALA A 10 -21.44 -1.84 -1.44
C ALA A 10 -20.68 -0.51 -1.56
N ASP A 11 -21.38 0.63 -1.65
CA ASP A 11 -20.79 1.98 -1.73
C ASP A 11 -20.24 2.47 -0.37
N ARG A 12 -20.76 1.92 0.74
CA ARG A 12 -20.32 2.34 2.10
C ARG A 12 -18.93 1.83 2.48
N ASP A 13 -18.42 0.83 1.77
CA ASP A 13 -17.12 0.22 2.04
C ASP A 13 -15.96 0.82 1.22
N ILE A 14 -16.25 1.74 0.28
CA ILE A 14 -15.22 2.40 -0.53
C ILE A 14 -14.58 3.50 0.31
N VAL A 15 -13.26 3.43 0.48
CA VAL A 15 -12.46 4.41 1.23
C VAL A 15 -11.64 5.33 0.34
N ILE A 16 -11.36 4.91 -0.91
CA ILE A 16 -10.74 5.73 -1.94
C ILE A 16 -11.55 5.57 -3.23
N ASP A 17 -11.96 6.69 -3.82
CA ASP A 17 -12.73 6.71 -5.08
C ASP A 17 -12.15 7.79 -6.01
N LEU A 18 -11.59 7.35 -7.12
CA LEU A 18 -11.05 8.20 -8.18
C LEU A 18 -11.96 8.12 -9.40
N ARG A 19 -12.38 9.28 -9.92
CA ARG A 19 -13.28 9.36 -11.07
C ARG A 19 -12.72 10.31 -12.11
N ASP A 20 -12.53 9.80 -13.32
CA ASP A 20 -12.11 10.52 -14.52
C ASP A 20 -10.86 11.39 -14.28
N VAL A 21 -9.91 10.90 -13.49
CA VAL A 21 -8.70 11.64 -13.12
C VAL A 21 -7.82 11.87 -14.35
N GLU A 22 -7.48 13.12 -14.59
CA GLU A 22 -6.53 13.53 -15.63
C GLU A 22 -5.33 14.25 -15.00
N THR A 23 -4.13 13.90 -15.45
CA THR A 23 -2.88 14.51 -14.95
C THR A 23 -1.87 14.66 -16.05
N ARG A 24 -1.28 15.86 -16.15
CA ARG A 24 -0.30 16.22 -17.18
C ARG A 24 0.91 16.95 -16.57
N PHE A 25 2.06 16.72 -17.13
CA PHE A 25 3.28 17.48 -16.86
C PHE A 25 3.72 18.14 -18.17
N GLY A 26 3.33 19.39 -18.36
CA GLY A 26 3.49 20.09 -19.64
C GLY A 26 2.72 19.38 -20.77
N ALA A 27 3.41 18.95 -21.81
CA ALA A 27 2.80 18.20 -22.91
C ALA A 27 2.62 16.70 -22.63
N HIS A 28 3.22 16.17 -21.56
CA HIS A 28 3.17 14.77 -21.22
C HIS A 28 1.92 14.43 -20.42
N VAL A 29 1.04 13.57 -20.98
CA VAL A 29 -0.16 13.05 -20.29
C VAL A 29 0.25 11.84 -19.47
N VAL A 30 -0.01 11.89 -18.16
CA VAL A 30 0.27 10.78 -17.22
C VAL A 30 -0.98 9.99 -16.92
N HIS A 31 -2.10 10.66 -16.62
CA HIS A 31 -3.39 10.02 -16.43
C HIS A 31 -4.42 10.63 -17.39
N GLN A 32 -5.31 9.78 -17.91
CA GLN A 32 -6.34 10.18 -18.88
C GLN A 32 -7.65 9.46 -18.60
N GLY A 33 -8.55 10.08 -17.81
CA GLY A 33 -9.83 9.49 -17.45
C GLY A 33 -9.65 8.25 -16.58
N LEU A 34 -8.75 8.33 -15.58
CA LEU A 34 -8.43 7.20 -14.69
C LEU A 34 -9.52 7.05 -13.63
N ASN A 35 -10.04 5.83 -13.49
CA ASN A 35 -11.04 5.45 -12.49
C ASN A 35 -10.49 4.32 -11.63
N LEU A 36 -10.61 4.43 -10.29
CA LEU A 36 -10.11 3.44 -9.34
C LEU A 36 -10.90 3.50 -8.04
N GLN A 37 -11.18 2.33 -7.45
CA GLN A 37 -11.81 2.24 -6.15
C GLN A 37 -11.08 1.27 -5.23
N VAL A 38 -10.84 1.71 -3.97
CA VAL A 38 -10.26 0.90 -2.91
C VAL A 38 -11.28 0.72 -1.80
N ARG A 39 -11.43 -0.52 -1.33
CA ARG A 39 -12.37 -0.91 -0.29
C ARG A 39 -11.71 -0.85 1.09
N ARG A 40 -12.52 -0.73 2.14
CA ARG A 40 -12.04 -0.78 3.51
C ARG A 40 -11.41 -2.13 3.86
N ALA A 41 -10.34 -2.10 4.64
CA ALA A 41 -9.63 -3.26 5.17
C ALA A 41 -9.09 -4.24 4.12
N GLU A 42 -8.86 -3.78 2.87
CA GLU A 42 -8.14 -4.57 1.86
C GLU A 42 -6.68 -4.14 1.72
N VAL A 43 -5.84 -5.05 1.28
CA VAL A 43 -4.53 -4.75 0.70
C VAL A 43 -4.71 -4.57 -0.81
N PHE A 44 -4.69 -3.34 -1.25
CA PHE A 44 -4.86 -2.97 -2.65
C PHE A 44 -3.51 -2.60 -3.27
N ALA A 45 -3.11 -3.30 -4.32
CA ALA A 45 -1.85 -3.03 -4.99
C ALA A 45 -2.04 -2.33 -6.34
N ILE A 46 -1.07 -1.48 -6.71
CA ILE A 46 -1.00 -0.82 -8.01
C ILE A 46 0.29 -1.26 -8.70
N ILE A 47 0.14 -1.93 -9.84
CA ILE A 47 1.25 -2.37 -10.67
C ILE A 47 1.21 -1.68 -12.04
N GLY A 48 2.30 -1.79 -12.80
CA GLY A 48 2.38 -1.21 -14.13
C GLY A 48 3.84 -1.00 -14.55
N GLY A 49 4.07 -0.76 -15.82
CA GLY A 49 5.40 -0.51 -16.36
C GLY A 49 6.06 0.76 -15.76
N SER A 50 7.37 0.92 -16.00
CA SER A 50 8.06 2.15 -15.64
C SER A 50 7.43 3.34 -16.38
N GLY A 51 7.20 4.44 -15.67
CA GLY A 51 6.57 5.63 -16.25
C GLY A 51 5.05 5.55 -16.42
N SER A 52 4.37 4.49 -15.98
CA SER A 52 2.91 4.35 -16.10
C SER A 52 2.10 5.29 -15.19
N GLY A 53 2.75 6.09 -14.33
CA GLY A 53 2.09 7.07 -13.47
C GLY A 53 1.79 6.61 -12.04
N LYS A 54 2.17 5.39 -11.61
CA LYS A 54 1.86 4.85 -10.27
C LYS A 54 2.23 5.79 -9.11
N SER A 55 3.47 6.28 -9.10
CA SER A 55 3.92 7.20 -8.03
C SER A 55 3.24 8.56 -8.11
N THR A 56 2.81 9.01 -9.30
CA THR A 56 2.00 10.23 -9.46
C THR A 56 0.62 9.99 -8.86
N LEU A 57 -0.03 8.87 -9.17
CA LEU A 57 -1.32 8.48 -8.63
C LEU A 57 -1.30 8.40 -7.10
N LEU A 58 -0.26 7.77 -6.53
CA LEU A 58 -0.09 7.72 -5.08
C LEU A 58 0.04 9.13 -4.49
N ARG A 59 0.83 10.01 -5.10
CA ARG A 59 1.00 11.41 -4.64
C ARG A 59 -0.30 12.20 -4.70
N GLU A 60 -1.16 11.93 -5.65
CA GLU A 60 -2.49 12.53 -5.75
C GLU A 60 -3.39 12.08 -4.60
N MET A 61 -3.43 10.79 -4.32
CA MET A 61 -4.21 10.24 -3.21
C MET A 61 -3.78 10.75 -1.83
N ILE A 62 -2.52 11.14 -1.65
CA ILE A 62 -1.98 11.64 -0.38
C ILE A 62 -1.81 13.16 -0.33
N LEU A 63 -2.44 13.92 -1.23
CA LEU A 63 -2.38 15.38 -1.29
C LEU A 63 -0.96 15.97 -1.50
N LEU A 64 -0.08 15.26 -2.22
CA LEU A 64 1.23 15.76 -2.63
C LEU A 64 1.26 16.24 -4.08
N HIS A 65 0.24 15.91 -4.87
CA HIS A 65 0.03 16.40 -6.22
C HIS A 65 -1.47 16.61 -6.46
N ARG A 66 -1.84 17.63 -7.22
CA ARG A 66 -3.23 17.89 -7.61
C ARG A 66 -3.40 17.49 -9.06
N PRO A 67 -4.39 16.67 -9.44
CA PRO A 67 -4.70 16.36 -10.82
C PRO A 67 -5.27 17.60 -11.54
N ASP A 68 -5.21 17.58 -12.89
CA ASP A 68 -5.73 18.66 -13.74
C ASP A 68 -7.26 18.61 -13.85
N ALA A 69 -7.86 17.40 -13.81
CA ALA A 69 -9.31 17.19 -13.86
C ALA A 69 -9.72 15.88 -13.17
N GLY A 70 -11.03 15.69 -13.02
CA GLY A 70 -11.63 14.56 -12.32
C GLY A 70 -11.90 14.83 -10.85
N SER A 71 -12.14 13.78 -10.06
CA SER A 71 -12.32 13.87 -8.61
C SER A 71 -11.57 12.75 -7.90
N ILE A 72 -11.10 13.03 -6.69
CA ILE A 72 -10.45 12.06 -5.79
C ILE A 72 -11.09 12.20 -4.42
N GLN A 73 -11.75 11.16 -3.97
CA GLN A 73 -12.28 11.08 -2.60
C GLN A 73 -11.45 10.09 -1.79
N VAL A 74 -11.04 10.49 -0.59
CA VAL A 74 -10.36 9.64 0.38
C VAL A 74 -11.07 9.75 1.72
N LEU A 75 -11.45 8.60 2.29
CA LEU A 75 -12.23 8.51 3.53
C LEU A 75 -13.53 9.35 3.48
N GLY A 76 -14.17 9.42 2.31
CA GLY A 76 -15.41 10.17 2.07
C GLY A 76 -15.22 11.68 1.90
N VAL A 77 -13.97 12.16 1.84
CA VAL A 77 -13.64 13.58 1.68
C VAL A 77 -13.07 13.83 0.29
N ASP A 78 -13.62 14.82 -0.43
CA ASP A 78 -13.08 15.25 -1.72
C ASP A 78 -11.78 16.03 -1.51
N LEU A 79 -10.71 15.60 -2.20
CA LEU A 79 -9.37 16.17 -2.03
C LEU A 79 -9.18 17.51 -2.74
N LEU A 80 -10.04 17.84 -3.71
CA LEU A 80 -9.81 19.00 -4.58
C LEU A 80 -10.28 20.32 -3.99
N ASP A 81 -11.22 20.28 -3.03
CA ASP A 81 -11.87 21.48 -2.46
C ASP A 81 -11.61 21.64 -0.95
N LEU A 82 -10.44 21.17 -0.48
CA LEU A 82 -10.08 21.22 0.95
C LEU A 82 -9.46 22.56 1.33
N SER A 83 -9.87 23.10 2.51
CA SER A 83 -9.08 24.12 3.18
C SER A 83 -7.76 23.52 3.70
N PRO A 84 -6.72 24.35 3.94
CA PRO A 84 -5.45 23.86 4.50
C PRO A 84 -5.63 23.07 5.81
N GLU A 85 -6.55 23.51 6.67
CA GLU A 85 -6.85 22.87 7.96
C GLU A 85 -7.50 21.49 7.72
N ALA A 86 -8.53 21.42 6.87
CA ALA A 86 -9.19 20.15 6.54
C ALA A 86 -8.22 19.18 5.84
N ALA A 87 -7.31 19.68 5.01
CA ALA A 87 -6.27 18.89 4.39
C ALA A 87 -5.26 18.33 5.42
N LEU A 88 -4.93 19.11 6.46
CA LEU A 88 -4.10 18.64 7.56
C LEU A 88 -4.81 17.54 8.36
N ASP A 89 -6.04 17.78 8.81
CA ASP A 89 -6.84 16.81 9.57
C ASP A 89 -6.98 15.49 8.82
N LEU A 90 -7.18 15.56 7.49
CA LEU A 90 -7.28 14.37 6.68
C LEU A 90 -5.92 13.62 6.56
N ARG A 91 -4.80 14.36 6.41
CA ARG A 91 -3.46 13.76 6.37
C ARG A 91 -3.09 13.02 7.66
N LEU A 92 -3.62 13.41 8.81
CA LEU A 92 -3.37 12.72 10.08
C LEU A 92 -4.04 11.34 10.15
N ARG A 93 -4.98 11.05 9.24
CA ARG A 93 -5.70 9.77 9.17
C ARG A 93 -5.01 8.72 8.30
N TRP A 94 -3.88 9.03 7.68
CA TRP A 94 -3.09 8.06 6.94
C TRP A 94 -1.61 8.11 7.25
N GLY A 95 -0.95 6.95 7.10
CA GLY A 95 0.49 6.83 7.13
C GLY A 95 1.07 6.64 5.73
N VAL A 96 2.32 7.07 5.53
CA VAL A 96 3.02 6.90 4.25
C VAL A 96 4.42 6.35 4.48
N LEU A 97 4.73 5.26 3.79
CA LEU A 97 6.09 4.74 3.65
C LEU A 97 6.56 5.03 2.22
N PHE A 98 7.53 5.91 2.08
CA PHE A 98 8.17 6.23 0.79
C PHE A 98 9.25 5.22 0.42
N GLN A 99 9.57 5.12 -0.85
CA GLN A 99 10.53 4.17 -1.40
C GLN A 99 11.88 4.16 -0.65
N HIS A 100 12.38 5.33 -0.25
CA HIS A 100 13.64 5.49 0.50
C HIS A 100 13.44 5.64 2.01
N GLY A 101 12.27 5.25 2.55
CA GLY A 101 11.93 5.34 3.97
C GLY A 101 11.59 6.76 4.46
N GLY A 102 12.32 7.77 4.02
CA GLY A 102 12.07 9.19 4.35
C GLY A 102 12.34 9.56 5.80
N LEU A 103 13.14 8.80 6.55
CA LEU A 103 13.54 9.16 7.92
C LEU A 103 14.50 10.37 7.91
N PHE A 104 14.37 11.23 8.93
CA PHE A 104 15.28 12.34 9.14
C PHE A 104 16.63 11.82 9.66
N GLY A 105 17.69 12.02 8.90
CA GLY A 105 19.03 11.50 9.22
C GLY A 105 19.67 12.07 10.49
N SER A 106 19.22 13.24 10.93
CA SER A 106 19.67 13.92 12.16
C SER A 106 18.93 13.48 13.42
N LEU A 107 17.87 12.67 13.29
CA LEU A 107 17.09 12.15 14.40
C LEU A 107 17.38 10.66 14.58
N THR A 108 17.34 10.18 15.82
CA THR A 108 17.34 8.74 16.12
C THR A 108 16.08 8.07 15.58
N VAL A 109 16.04 6.76 15.56
CA VAL A 109 14.85 5.99 15.15
C VAL A 109 13.66 6.31 16.03
N LEU A 110 13.82 6.34 17.35
CA LEU A 110 12.74 6.68 18.29
C LEU A 110 12.24 8.11 18.08
N GLU A 111 13.13 9.06 17.87
CA GLU A 111 12.76 10.45 17.57
C GLU A 111 12.01 10.57 16.25
N ASN A 112 12.40 9.84 15.21
CA ASN A 112 11.69 9.76 13.95
C ASN A 112 10.26 9.21 14.12
N ILE A 113 10.11 8.13 14.89
CA ILE A 113 8.79 7.51 15.14
C ILE A 113 7.91 8.43 15.97
N GLY A 114 8.48 9.10 16.99
CA GLY A 114 7.74 10.03 17.85
C GLY A 114 7.45 11.40 17.21
N LEU A 115 8.09 11.73 16.08
CA LEU A 115 7.97 13.06 15.47
C LEU A 115 6.53 13.43 15.10
N PRO A 116 5.72 12.59 14.43
CA PRO A 116 4.33 12.92 14.14
C PRO A 116 3.50 13.20 15.41
N LEU A 117 3.76 12.48 16.49
CA LEU A 117 3.09 12.70 17.76
C LEU A 117 3.48 14.05 18.40
N ARG A 118 4.76 14.45 18.31
CA ARG A 118 5.24 15.74 18.82
C ARG A 118 4.64 16.92 18.06
N GLU A 119 4.52 16.80 16.74
CA GLU A 119 4.00 17.88 15.88
C GLU A 119 2.49 18.03 15.96
N HIS A 120 1.74 16.94 16.15
CA HIS A 120 0.29 16.93 15.96
C HIS A 120 -0.52 16.60 17.21
N THR A 121 0.14 16.38 18.37
CA THR A 121 -0.57 16.09 19.62
C THR A 121 -0.08 16.99 20.77
N ARG A 122 -0.82 16.98 21.88
CA ARG A 122 -0.43 17.67 23.13
C ARG A 122 0.06 16.69 24.20
N LEU A 123 0.54 15.52 23.79
CA LEU A 123 1.03 14.50 24.70
C LEU A 123 2.35 14.93 25.35
N SER A 124 2.62 14.45 26.57
CA SER A 124 3.91 14.69 27.23
C SER A 124 5.04 13.95 26.47
N SER A 125 6.26 14.49 26.51
CA SER A 125 7.41 13.87 25.87
C SER A 125 7.60 12.41 26.33
N LYS A 126 7.40 12.13 27.62
CA LYS A 126 7.50 10.78 28.17
C LYS A 126 6.50 9.81 27.50
N LEU A 127 5.24 10.23 27.34
CA LEU A 127 4.21 9.39 26.70
C LEU A 127 4.50 9.20 25.22
N ILE A 128 5.01 10.23 24.53
CA ILE A 128 5.44 10.12 23.13
C ILE A 128 6.55 9.09 22.97
N ASP A 129 7.54 9.11 23.86
CA ASP A 129 8.66 8.17 23.82
C ASP A 129 8.20 6.73 24.11
N GLU A 130 7.28 6.53 25.04
CA GLU A 130 6.65 5.24 25.32
C GLU A 130 5.84 4.72 24.10
N MET A 131 5.04 5.58 23.47
CA MET A 131 4.29 5.24 22.26
C MET A 131 5.23 4.93 21.07
N ALA A 132 6.28 5.71 20.89
CA ALA A 132 7.28 5.48 19.86
C ALA A 132 8.00 4.12 20.05
N ALA A 133 8.36 3.79 21.29
CA ALA A 133 8.94 2.49 21.61
C ALA A 133 7.98 1.33 21.33
N TRP A 134 6.70 1.49 21.62
CA TRP A 134 5.68 0.50 21.28
C TRP A 134 5.52 0.34 19.77
N LYS A 135 5.49 1.43 18.99
CA LYS A 135 5.44 1.37 17.51
C LYS A 135 6.69 0.71 16.93
N LEU A 136 7.86 0.94 17.52
CA LEU A 136 9.10 0.26 17.16
C LEU A 136 8.97 -1.26 17.33
N ASP A 137 8.50 -1.70 18.50
CA ASP A 137 8.30 -3.12 18.82
C ASP A 137 7.27 -3.78 17.90
N MET A 138 6.16 -3.10 17.61
CA MET A 138 5.12 -3.56 16.67
C MET A 138 5.69 -3.93 15.29
N THR A 139 6.75 -3.24 14.84
CA THR A 139 7.41 -3.52 13.57
C THR A 139 8.53 -4.56 13.68
N GLY A 140 8.68 -5.21 14.85
CA GLY A 140 9.64 -6.27 15.10
C GLY A 140 11.09 -5.77 15.19
N LEU A 141 11.29 -4.49 15.49
CA LEU A 141 12.60 -3.94 15.78
C LEU A 141 12.91 -4.04 17.27
N LYS A 142 14.16 -4.41 17.59
CA LYS A 142 14.61 -4.49 18.99
C LYS A 142 14.70 -3.09 19.62
N PRO A 143 14.50 -2.95 20.94
CA PRO A 143 14.55 -1.65 21.63
C PRO A 143 15.86 -0.88 21.40
N GLU A 144 17.02 -1.59 21.29
CA GLU A 144 18.33 -0.97 21.09
C GLU A 144 18.44 -0.19 19.78
N VAL A 145 17.61 -0.55 18.77
CA VAL A 145 17.55 0.13 17.48
C VAL A 145 16.98 1.54 17.64
N GLY A 146 16.18 1.78 18.66
CA GLY A 146 15.57 3.07 18.93
C GLY A 146 16.58 4.22 19.10
N ALA A 147 17.75 3.93 19.63
CA ALA A 147 18.84 4.91 19.83
C ALA A 147 19.74 5.09 18.60
N GLN A 148 19.60 4.28 17.57
CA GLN A 148 20.39 4.36 16.35
C GLN A 148 19.90 5.48 15.43
N TYR A 149 20.80 5.98 14.59
CA TYR A 149 20.47 6.89 13.50
C TYR A 149 20.17 6.12 12.21
N PRO A 150 19.39 6.69 11.28
CA PRO A 150 19.05 6.03 10.01
C PRO A 150 20.25 5.47 9.25
N ALA A 151 21.38 6.17 9.24
CA ALA A 151 22.59 5.73 8.55
C ALA A 151 23.22 4.43 9.14
N GLN A 152 22.80 3.99 10.31
CA GLN A 152 23.30 2.79 11.00
C GLN A 152 22.41 1.56 10.74
N LEU A 153 21.27 1.74 10.04
CA LEU A 153 20.29 0.70 9.82
C LEU A 153 20.58 -0.11 8.55
N SER A 154 20.27 -1.40 8.59
CA SER A 154 20.11 -2.20 7.36
C SER A 154 18.89 -1.72 6.57
N GLY A 155 18.80 -2.12 5.28
CA GLY A 155 17.63 -1.79 4.44
C GLY A 155 16.31 -2.22 5.07
N GLY A 156 16.23 -3.45 5.56
CA GLY A 156 15.04 -3.98 6.22
C GLY A 156 14.70 -3.25 7.52
N MET A 157 15.70 -2.93 8.35
CA MET A 157 15.50 -2.12 9.56
C MET A 157 14.98 -0.71 9.22
N MET A 158 15.52 -0.09 8.16
CA MET A 158 15.10 1.21 7.67
C MET A 158 13.61 1.20 7.27
N LYS A 159 13.19 0.18 6.52
CA LYS A 159 11.78 0.03 6.10
C LYS A 159 10.85 -0.17 7.31
N ARG A 160 11.22 -1.03 8.25
CA ARG A 160 10.46 -1.27 9.49
C ARG A 160 10.36 -0.02 10.37
N ALA A 161 11.45 0.74 10.54
CA ALA A 161 11.43 2.01 11.28
C ALA A 161 10.56 3.06 10.60
N SER A 162 10.61 3.15 9.27
CA SER A 162 9.75 4.04 8.48
C SER A 162 8.29 3.66 8.59
N LEU A 163 7.99 2.36 8.62
CA LEU A 163 6.64 1.85 8.83
C LEU A 163 6.15 2.17 10.26
N ALA A 164 6.99 2.00 11.28
CA ALA A 164 6.66 2.38 12.65
C ALA A 164 6.30 3.88 12.75
N ARG A 165 7.03 4.76 12.04
CA ARG A 165 6.69 6.19 11.96
C ARG A 165 5.37 6.42 11.24
N ALA A 166 5.12 5.72 10.14
CA ALA A 166 3.85 5.84 9.40
C ALA A 166 2.64 5.44 10.25
N LEU A 167 2.84 4.54 11.22
CA LEU A 167 1.81 4.07 12.16
C LEU A 167 1.68 4.93 13.43
N ALA A 168 2.49 5.97 13.60
CA ALA A 168 2.59 6.71 14.87
C ALA A 168 1.26 7.31 15.33
N LEU A 169 0.43 7.80 14.42
CA LEU A 169 -0.87 8.44 14.69
C LEU A 169 -2.07 7.49 14.55
N ASP A 170 -1.88 6.18 14.57
CA ASP A 170 -2.94 5.17 14.40
C ASP A 170 -3.81 5.42 13.15
N PRO A 171 -3.21 5.42 11.96
CA PRO A 171 -3.91 5.76 10.73
C PRO A 171 -5.00 4.75 10.36
N GLU A 172 -6.01 5.18 9.58
CA GLU A 172 -7.02 4.30 8.95
C GLU A 172 -6.54 3.75 7.61
N LEU A 173 -5.65 4.49 6.92
CA LEU A 173 -5.05 4.13 5.64
C LEU A 173 -3.52 4.09 5.75
N LEU A 174 -2.90 3.16 5.03
CA LEU A 174 -1.46 3.08 4.91
C LEU A 174 -1.07 3.02 3.43
N PHE A 175 -0.25 3.98 3.00
CA PHE A 175 0.29 4.03 1.64
C PHE A 175 1.75 3.57 1.65
N LEU A 176 2.07 2.57 0.83
CA LEU A 176 3.39 1.96 0.74
C LEU A 176 3.94 2.10 -0.69
N ASP A 177 4.98 2.89 -0.85
CA ASP A 177 5.68 3.04 -2.13
C ASP A 177 6.90 2.13 -2.15
N GLU A 178 6.81 1.00 -2.87
CA GLU A 178 7.86 -0.01 -3.01
C GLU A 178 8.44 -0.48 -1.64
N PRO A 179 7.60 -1.10 -0.77
CA PRO A 179 7.98 -1.41 0.61
C PRO A 179 9.17 -2.37 0.73
N THR A 180 9.34 -3.28 -0.22
CA THR A 180 10.39 -4.32 -0.21
C THR A 180 11.52 -4.07 -1.20
N ALA A 181 11.45 -2.97 -1.99
CA ALA A 181 12.46 -2.67 -2.98
C ALA A 181 13.87 -2.55 -2.38
N GLY A 182 14.81 -3.28 -2.96
CA GLY A 182 16.22 -3.27 -2.55
C GLY A 182 16.53 -4.08 -1.29
N LEU A 183 15.58 -4.86 -0.78
CA LEU A 183 15.81 -5.80 0.32
C LEU A 183 16.27 -7.16 -0.20
N ASP A 184 16.99 -7.89 0.65
CA ASP A 184 17.22 -9.31 0.46
C ASP A 184 15.91 -10.09 0.68
N PRO A 185 15.79 -11.34 0.18
CA PRO A 185 14.54 -12.10 0.24
C PRO A 185 14.00 -12.34 1.66
N GLU A 186 14.87 -12.55 2.65
CA GLU A 186 14.46 -12.78 4.04
C GLU A 186 13.88 -11.50 4.66
N SER A 187 14.57 -10.37 4.45
CA SER A 187 14.09 -9.05 4.90
C SER A 187 12.78 -8.66 4.22
N ALA A 188 12.62 -8.95 2.93
CA ALA A 188 11.40 -8.71 2.18
C ALA A 188 10.23 -9.50 2.76
N ALA A 189 10.38 -10.83 2.90
CA ALA A 189 9.35 -11.69 3.48
C ALA A 189 8.92 -11.23 4.89
N GLY A 190 9.87 -10.75 5.69
CA GLY A 190 9.55 -10.21 7.02
C GLY A 190 8.79 -8.87 6.99
N VAL A 191 8.87 -8.08 5.93
CA VAL A 191 8.02 -6.89 5.73
C VAL A 191 6.65 -7.30 5.24
N ASP A 192 6.55 -8.31 4.38
CA ASP A 192 5.29 -8.85 3.85
C ASP A 192 4.40 -9.39 4.97
N GLU A 193 4.98 -10.24 5.84
CA GLU A 193 4.29 -10.75 7.03
C GLU A 193 3.81 -9.61 7.94
N LEU A 194 4.64 -8.58 8.12
CA LEU A 194 4.27 -7.42 8.93
C LEU A 194 3.09 -6.66 8.33
N VAL A 195 3.04 -6.46 7.01
CA VAL A 195 1.93 -5.80 6.31
C VAL A 195 0.62 -6.55 6.55
N LEU A 196 0.62 -7.89 6.41
CA LEU A 196 -0.55 -8.73 6.69
C LEU A 196 -0.98 -8.66 8.15
N ARG A 197 -0.05 -8.75 9.08
CA ARG A 197 -0.34 -8.64 10.51
C ARG A 197 -0.96 -7.29 10.87
N LEU A 198 -0.47 -6.19 10.31
CA LEU A 198 -1.02 -4.85 10.55
C LEU A 198 -2.45 -4.73 10.01
N ARG A 199 -2.71 -5.23 8.79
CA ARG A 199 -4.08 -5.29 8.25
C ARG A 199 -5.01 -6.06 9.18
N ASP A 200 -4.63 -7.28 9.56
CA ASP A 200 -5.51 -8.20 10.30
C ASP A 200 -5.77 -7.74 11.74
N LEU A 201 -4.75 -7.17 12.41
CA LEU A 201 -4.89 -6.73 13.80
C LEU A 201 -5.62 -5.38 13.94
N PHE A 202 -5.43 -4.46 12.99
CA PHE A 202 -5.93 -3.09 13.10
C PHE A 202 -7.04 -2.75 12.10
N GLY A 203 -7.40 -3.69 11.21
CA GLY A 203 -8.38 -3.43 10.15
C GLY A 203 -7.92 -2.35 9.17
N LEU A 204 -6.59 -2.20 8.98
CA LEU A 204 -6.02 -1.18 8.11
C LEU A 204 -6.37 -1.43 6.65
N THR A 205 -6.70 -0.37 5.95
CA THR A 205 -6.70 -0.39 4.49
C THR A 205 -5.30 -0.03 4.02
N ILE A 206 -4.72 -0.85 3.15
CA ILE A 206 -3.34 -0.67 2.67
C ILE A 206 -3.36 -0.49 1.17
N VAL A 207 -2.79 0.61 0.68
CA VAL A 207 -2.56 0.85 -0.75
C VAL A 207 -1.06 0.79 -1.00
N MET A 208 -0.62 -0.12 -1.88
CA MET A 208 0.80 -0.27 -2.16
C MET A 208 1.12 -0.18 -3.65
N ILE A 209 2.29 0.38 -3.96
CA ILE A 209 2.94 0.23 -5.25
C ILE A 209 4.00 -0.84 -5.10
N SER A 210 3.99 -1.85 -5.97
CA SER A 210 5.04 -2.85 -6.04
C SER A 210 5.19 -3.40 -7.45
N HIS A 211 6.37 -3.91 -7.76
CA HIS A 211 6.67 -4.69 -8.95
C HIS A 211 7.08 -6.14 -8.59
N ASP A 212 7.02 -6.48 -7.31
CA ASP A 212 7.34 -7.82 -6.80
C ASP A 212 6.09 -8.69 -6.83
N LEU A 213 6.05 -9.63 -7.79
CA LEU A 213 4.90 -10.51 -7.99
C LEU A 213 4.77 -11.54 -6.85
N ASP A 214 5.88 -11.98 -6.25
CA ASP A 214 5.84 -12.92 -5.14
C ASP A 214 5.15 -12.29 -3.93
N LEU A 215 5.50 -11.04 -3.60
CA LEU A 215 4.80 -10.23 -2.62
C LEU A 215 3.30 -10.12 -2.94
N LEU A 216 2.95 -9.74 -4.17
CA LEU A 216 1.56 -9.49 -4.56
C LEU A 216 0.68 -10.74 -4.46
N TRP A 217 1.21 -11.92 -4.84
CA TRP A 217 0.50 -13.19 -4.66
C TRP A 217 0.23 -13.55 -3.19
N GLN A 218 1.09 -13.09 -2.29
CA GLN A 218 0.98 -13.39 -0.86
C GLN A 218 0.07 -12.42 -0.11
N VAL A 219 0.14 -11.11 -0.46
CA VAL A 219 -0.45 -10.08 0.40
C VAL A 219 -1.62 -9.33 -0.24
N ALA A 220 -1.71 -9.24 -1.58
CA ALA A 220 -2.70 -8.39 -2.22
C ALA A 220 -4.07 -9.08 -2.34
N ASP A 221 -5.11 -8.44 -1.81
CA ASP A 221 -6.50 -8.87 -2.02
C ASP A 221 -6.96 -8.52 -3.44
N ARG A 222 -6.62 -7.30 -3.90
CA ARG A 222 -6.89 -6.83 -5.27
C ARG A 222 -5.72 -6.03 -5.81
N VAL A 223 -5.55 -6.10 -7.11
CA VAL A 223 -4.47 -5.42 -7.84
C VAL A 223 -5.06 -4.64 -9.00
N ALA A 224 -4.63 -3.40 -9.17
CA ALA A 224 -4.89 -2.61 -10.37
C ALA A 224 -3.66 -2.59 -11.27
N VAL A 225 -3.83 -2.87 -12.54
CA VAL A 225 -2.78 -2.74 -13.57
C VAL A 225 -2.91 -1.39 -14.25
N LEU A 226 -1.91 -0.54 -14.08
CA LEU A 226 -1.84 0.79 -14.67
C LEU A 226 -1.01 0.77 -15.95
N GLY A 227 -1.59 1.24 -17.04
CA GLY A 227 -0.94 1.35 -18.34
C GLY A 227 -1.61 2.40 -19.22
N GLU A 228 -0.85 3.05 -20.10
CA GLU A 228 -1.35 4.08 -21.03
C GLU A 228 -2.21 5.16 -20.36
N GLY A 229 -1.84 5.56 -19.14
CA GLY A 229 -2.54 6.57 -18.36
C GLY A 229 -3.89 6.16 -17.80
N ARG A 230 -4.25 4.86 -17.84
CA ARG A 230 -5.54 4.31 -17.40
C ARG A 230 -5.35 3.05 -16.58
N VAL A 231 -6.38 2.67 -15.84
CA VAL A 231 -6.48 1.33 -15.26
C VAL A 231 -6.92 0.35 -16.35
N GLN A 232 -6.08 -0.65 -16.62
CA GLN A 232 -6.30 -1.68 -17.65
C GLN A 232 -7.12 -2.86 -17.12
N GLY A 233 -7.02 -3.14 -15.83
CA GLY A 233 -7.78 -4.19 -15.17
C GLY A 233 -7.64 -4.10 -13.67
N VAL A 234 -8.64 -4.59 -12.94
CA VAL A 234 -8.64 -4.70 -11.48
C VAL A 234 -9.22 -6.05 -11.09
N GLY A 235 -8.52 -6.78 -10.25
CA GLY A 235 -8.96 -8.08 -9.75
C GLY A 235 -7.96 -8.66 -8.76
N SER A 236 -8.22 -9.87 -8.28
CA SER A 236 -7.21 -10.68 -7.60
C SER A 236 -6.06 -11.05 -8.54
N MET A 237 -4.93 -11.46 -8.02
CA MET A 237 -3.81 -11.91 -8.85
C MET A 237 -4.21 -13.07 -9.78
N ALA A 238 -5.07 -13.98 -9.33
CA ALA A 238 -5.58 -15.09 -10.14
C ALA A 238 -6.47 -14.60 -11.29
N GLU A 239 -7.42 -13.72 -11.02
CA GLU A 239 -8.27 -13.12 -12.05
C GLU A 239 -7.48 -12.37 -13.10
N LEU A 240 -6.46 -11.60 -12.68
CA LEU A 240 -5.59 -10.85 -13.59
C LEU A 240 -4.69 -11.78 -14.44
N ALA A 241 -4.22 -12.90 -13.87
CA ALA A 241 -3.42 -13.88 -14.60
C ALA A 241 -4.20 -14.56 -15.73
N ASP A 242 -5.52 -14.71 -15.57
CA ASP A 242 -6.42 -15.29 -16.58
C ASP A 242 -6.90 -14.26 -17.63
N MET A 243 -6.62 -12.97 -17.41
CA MET A 243 -7.00 -11.91 -18.38
C MET A 243 -6.11 -11.93 -19.63
N ASP A 244 -6.74 -12.08 -20.78
CA ASP A 244 -6.05 -12.00 -22.08
C ASP A 244 -5.91 -10.53 -22.56
N LEU A 245 -5.20 -9.71 -21.79
CA LEU A 245 -4.93 -8.31 -22.12
C LEU A 245 -3.44 -8.09 -22.39
N PRO A 246 -3.07 -7.47 -23.54
CA PRO A 246 -1.68 -7.30 -23.95
C PRO A 246 -0.80 -6.57 -22.92
N LEU A 247 -1.37 -5.65 -22.13
CA LEU A 247 -0.65 -4.91 -21.12
C LEU A 247 -0.53 -5.65 -19.77
N ILE A 248 -1.39 -6.65 -19.53
CA ILE A 248 -1.39 -7.46 -18.29
C ILE A 248 -0.53 -8.72 -18.47
N ARG A 249 -0.67 -9.40 -19.58
CA ARG A 249 0.02 -10.65 -19.93
C ARG A 249 1.54 -10.65 -19.64
N PRO A 250 2.34 -9.60 -19.99
CA PRO A 250 3.78 -9.60 -19.72
C PRO A 250 4.17 -9.69 -18.23
N PHE A 251 3.27 -9.28 -17.31
CA PHE A 251 3.53 -9.41 -15.87
C PHE A 251 3.49 -10.88 -15.42
N PHE A 252 2.66 -11.72 -16.05
CA PHE A 252 2.43 -13.11 -15.64
C PHE A 252 3.17 -14.14 -16.50
N GLU A 253 3.42 -13.86 -17.76
CA GLU A 253 4.14 -14.77 -18.67
C GLU A 253 5.67 -14.76 -18.48
N GLY A 254 6.23 -13.78 -17.81
CA GLY A 254 7.65 -13.71 -17.47
C GLY A 254 8.08 -14.86 -16.55
N ALA A 255 9.40 -15.13 -16.46
CA ALA A 255 9.95 -16.18 -15.59
C ALA A 255 9.53 -15.98 -14.11
N ARG A 256 9.50 -14.73 -13.64
CA ARG A 256 9.03 -14.36 -12.28
C ARG A 256 7.54 -14.59 -12.10
N GLY A 257 6.71 -14.20 -13.07
CA GLY A 257 5.25 -14.40 -13.00
C GLY A 257 4.86 -15.88 -12.92
N ARG A 258 5.57 -16.76 -13.63
CA ARG A 258 5.33 -18.21 -13.56
C ARG A 258 5.82 -18.84 -12.24
N ALA A 259 6.89 -18.33 -11.67
CA ALA A 259 7.42 -18.82 -10.40
C ALA A 259 6.54 -18.41 -9.20
N ALA A 260 5.91 -17.23 -9.28
CA ALA A 260 5.04 -16.68 -8.23
C ALA A 260 3.65 -17.32 -8.17
N GLN A 261 3.18 -17.97 -9.26
CA GLN A 261 1.88 -18.64 -9.24
C GLN A 261 1.89 -19.84 -8.29
N PRO A 262 0.88 -20.01 -7.40
CA PRO A 262 0.75 -21.19 -6.59
C PRO A 262 0.74 -22.44 -7.48
N GLN A 263 1.66 -23.38 -7.27
CA GLN A 263 1.66 -24.63 -8.00
C GLN A 263 0.38 -25.38 -7.64
N SER A 264 -0.55 -25.51 -8.61
CA SER A 264 -1.69 -26.40 -8.48
C SER A 264 -1.15 -27.83 -8.38
N PHE A 265 -1.12 -28.39 -7.18
CA PHE A 265 -0.85 -29.80 -7.01
C PHE A 265 -1.93 -30.58 -7.76
N PRO A 266 -1.58 -31.50 -8.69
CA PRO A 266 -2.57 -32.37 -9.28
C PRO A 266 -3.23 -33.19 -8.15
N PRO A 267 -4.55 -33.46 -8.22
CA PRO A 267 -5.23 -34.23 -7.19
C PRO A 267 -4.51 -35.57 -7.04
N SER A 268 -4.16 -35.89 -5.79
CA SER A 268 -3.51 -37.16 -5.42
C SER A 268 -4.35 -38.31 -5.97
N GLN A 269 -3.79 -39.05 -6.91
CA GLN A 269 -4.37 -40.33 -7.36
C GLN A 269 -4.46 -41.24 -6.14
N THR A 270 -5.65 -41.40 -5.61
CA THR A 270 -5.98 -42.43 -4.63
C THR A 270 -5.72 -43.77 -5.31
N LYS A 271 -4.62 -44.45 -4.94
CA LYS A 271 -4.36 -45.86 -5.32
C LYS A 271 -5.48 -46.68 -4.71
N GLU A 272 -6.39 -47.22 -5.53
CA GLU A 272 -7.29 -48.28 -5.13
C GLU A 272 -6.46 -49.49 -4.63
N PRO A 273 -6.86 -50.13 -3.52
CA PRO A 273 -6.19 -51.33 -3.04
C PRO A 273 -6.49 -52.50 -4.01
N SER A 274 -5.43 -53.02 -4.66
CA SER A 274 -5.53 -54.21 -5.50
C SER A 274 -6.03 -55.40 -4.67
N SER A 275 -7.28 -55.84 -4.89
CA SER A 275 -7.81 -57.11 -4.44
C SER A 275 -7.12 -58.24 -5.20
N LYS A 276 -6.30 -59.05 -4.51
CA LYS A 276 -5.87 -60.35 -5.03
C LYS A 276 -6.98 -61.37 -4.79
N PRO A 277 -7.42 -62.13 -5.81
CA PRO A 277 -8.20 -63.34 -5.59
C PRO A 277 -7.28 -64.53 -5.22
N LYS A 278 -7.86 -65.43 -4.47
CA LYS A 278 -7.27 -66.73 -4.02
C LYS A 278 -6.97 -67.64 -5.21
#